data_8e9fcaf925896cb74248012abb5d29af
#
_entry.id   8e9fcaf925896cb74248012abb5d29af
#
_cell.length_a   1.000
_cell.length_b   1.000
_cell.length_c   1.000
_cell.angle_alpha   90.00
_cell.angle_beta   90.00
_cell.angle_gamma   90.00
#
_symmetry.space_group_name_H-M   'P 1'
#
loop_
_entity.id
_entity.type
_entity.pdbx_description
1 polymer ?
#
loop_
_entity_poly.entity_id
_entity_poly.type
_entity_poly.pdbx_seq_one_letter_code
_entity_poly.pdbx_strand_id
1 'polypeptide(L)'
;MKKIVSILLAVMMIAAIAVPSFAATITEKSDPKTAEVQVMTKTTDKENNDPENYTVTIPAEITVAWNDTAAQDASYTVDSQLKLGAKLKVSAVAEDAGKMTNAATDKFLTFTVAGGDVAEYPELNTAAKSSTTVTIADFNAPIAEYVGHMTYTVEYVAA
;
A
#
# COMPACT_ATOMS: atom_id res chain seq x y z
N MET A 1 32.81 40.55 35.87
CA MET A 1 31.98 39.33 35.94
C MET A 1 30.94 39.25 34.81
N LYS A 2 30.18 40.32 34.47
CA LYS A 2 29.18 40.28 33.38
C LYS A 2 29.73 39.96 31.97
N LYS A 3 30.95 40.40 31.65
CA LYS A 3 31.57 40.17 30.33
C LYS A 3 32.05 38.71 30.13
N ILE A 4 32.46 38.03 31.20
CA ILE A 4 32.89 36.63 31.16
C ILE A 4 31.67 35.70 30.91
N VAL A 5 30.51 36.00 31.51
CA VAL A 5 29.29 35.25 31.34
C VAL A 5 28.78 35.35 29.89
N SER A 6 28.88 36.53 29.26
CA SER A 6 28.48 36.73 27.86
C SER A 6 29.36 35.95 26.86
N ILE A 7 30.66 35.84 27.14
CA ILE A 7 31.59 35.07 26.29
C ILE A 7 31.34 33.58 26.45
N LEU A 8 31.04 33.12 27.67
CA LEU A 8 30.71 31.71 27.91
C LEU A 8 29.38 31.31 27.22
N LEU A 9 28.38 32.19 27.24
CA LEU A 9 27.10 31.95 26.56
C LEU A 9 27.24 31.96 25.03
N ALA A 10 28.10 32.85 24.48
CA ALA A 10 28.37 32.86 23.04
C ALA A 10 29.14 31.62 22.58
N VAL A 11 30.07 31.10 23.37
CA VAL A 11 30.77 29.85 23.06
C VAL A 11 29.86 28.65 23.13
N MET A 12 28.89 28.61 24.07
CA MET A 12 27.87 27.53 24.09
C MET A 12 26.91 27.59 22.90
N MET A 13 26.53 28.77 22.43
CA MET A 13 25.67 28.89 21.24
C MET A 13 26.38 28.51 19.94
N ILE A 14 27.68 28.77 19.83
CA ILE A 14 28.47 28.35 18.66
C ILE A 14 28.70 26.84 18.68
N ALA A 15 28.83 26.21 19.83
CA ALA A 15 28.95 24.76 19.97
C ALA A 15 27.63 24.02 19.59
N ALA A 16 26.47 24.69 19.70
CA ALA A 16 25.19 24.12 19.32
C ALA A 16 24.93 24.12 17.79
N ILE A 17 25.72 24.89 17.02
CA ILE A 17 25.58 24.97 15.55
C ILE A 17 26.62 24.09 14.83
N ALA A 18 27.72 23.74 15.49
CA ALA A 18 28.67 22.77 14.96
C ALA A 18 28.10 21.37 15.16
N VAL A 19 27.51 20.80 14.11
CA VAL A 19 27.22 19.36 14.07
C VAL A 19 28.58 18.66 14.15
N PRO A 20 28.98 18.08 15.31
CA PRO A 20 30.26 17.40 15.39
C PRO A 20 30.22 16.21 14.45
N SER A 21 31.10 16.19 13.49
CA SER A 21 31.28 15.03 12.60
C SER A 21 31.80 13.80 13.36
N PHE A 22 32.12 13.96 14.64
CA PHE A 22 32.55 12.89 15.55
C PHE A 22 31.81 13.01 16.87
N ALA A 23 31.01 12.00 17.19
CA ALA A 23 30.12 12.05 18.35
C ALA A 23 30.84 11.95 19.68
N ALA A 24 31.86 11.13 19.83
CA ALA A 24 32.65 10.98 21.05
C ALA A 24 34.00 10.32 20.78
N THR A 25 35.02 10.69 21.58
CA THR A 25 36.29 9.97 21.64
C THR A 25 36.40 9.29 22.98
N ILE A 26 36.51 7.97 23.00
CA ILE A 26 36.73 7.18 24.19
C ILE A 26 38.24 7.01 24.38
N THR A 27 38.76 7.46 25.51
CA THR A 27 40.17 7.33 25.88
C THR A 27 40.32 6.53 27.18
N GLU A 28 41.54 6.23 27.58
CA GLU A 28 41.80 5.57 28.88
C GLU A 28 41.30 6.38 30.08
N LYS A 29 41.14 7.71 29.91
CA LYS A 29 40.66 8.64 30.94
C LYS A 29 39.16 8.88 30.91
N SER A 30 38.43 8.31 29.94
CA SER A 30 36.98 8.45 29.86
C SER A 30 36.29 7.65 30.97
N ASP A 31 35.25 8.23 31.58
CA ASP A 31 34.40 7.58 32.57
C ASP A 31 32.94 8.08 32.37
N PRO A 32 31.99 7.22 31.94
CA PRO A 32 32.17 5.80 31.57
C PRO A 32 32.96 5.63 30.26
N LYS A 33 33.52 4.45 30.05
CA LYS A 33 34.23 4.06 28.81
C LYS A 33 33.26 3.59 27.72
N THR A 34 32.12 4.26 27.62
CA THR A 34 31.07 4.00 26.63
C THR A 34 30.59 5.32 26.06
N ALA A 35 30.17 5.32 24.82
CA ALA A 35 29.50 6.45 24.17
C ALA A 35 28.29 5.95 23.38
N GLU A 36 27.24 6.76 23.39
CA GLU A 36 26.06 6.50 22.59
C GLU A 36 26.18 7.20 21.24
N VAL A 37 25.76 6.52 20.19
CA VAL A 37 25.63 7.06 18.83
C VAL A 37 24.19 6.88 18.40
N GLN A 38 23.54 7.97 18.04
CA GLN A 38 22.22 7.93 17.48
C GLN A 38 22.29 7.46 16.02
N VAL A 39 21.55 6.41 15.68
CA VAL A 39 21.39 5.94 14.30
C VAL A 39 20.00 6.35 13.83
N MET A 40 19.93 7.09 12.73
CA MET A 40 18.68 7.59 12.15
C MET A 40 18.61 7.23 10.67
N THR A 41 17.40 7.05 10.17
CA THR A 41 17.11 6.95 8.73
C THR A 41 16.51 8.26 8.24
N LYS A 42 16.56 8.47 6.93
CA LYS A 42 15.85 9.53 6.22
C LYS A 42 14.62 8.93 5.53
N THR A 43 13.67 9.78 5.17
CA THR A 43 12.50 9.43 4.36
C THR A 43 12.79 9.38 2.86
N THR A 44 14.03 9.65 2.45
CA THR A 44 14.51 9.56 1.08
C THR A 44 15.62 8.52 0.96
N ASP A 45 15.78 7.93 -0.21
CA ASP A 45 16.89 7.02 -0.53
C ASP A 45 18.24 7.77 -0.62
N LYS A 46 19.32 7.06 -0.93
CA LYS A 46 20.67 7.64 -1.05
C LYS A 46 20.79 8.65 -2.19
N GLU A 47 19.96 8.56 -3.23
CA GLU A 47 19.87 9.47 -4.37
C GLU A 47 18.91 10.66 -4.09
N ASN A 48 18.34 10.73 -2.88
CA ASN A 48 17.39 11.78 -2.45
C ASN A 48 16.01 11.68 -3.14
N ASN A 49 15.66 10.50 -3.66
CA ASN A 49 14.33 10.21 -4.22
C ASN A 49 13.38 9.71 -3.13
N ASP A 50 12.09 9.73 -3.45
CA ASP A 50 11.06 9.13 -2.61
C ASP A 50 11.03 7.61 -2.85
N PRO A 51 11.34 6.75 -1.85
CA PRO A 51 11.33 5.30 -2.00
C PRO A 51 9.93 4.69 -1.90
N GLU A 52 8.89 5.51 -1.74
CA GLU A 52 7.51 5.05 -1.60
C GLU A 52 7.04 4.31 -2.85
N ASN A 53 6.49 3.12 -2.68
CA ASN A 53 5.98 2.32 -3.79
C ASN A 53 4.82 1.42 -3.35
N TYR A 54 4.05 0.96 -4.34
CA TYR A 54 3.07 -0.10 -4.16
C TYR A 54 2.82 -0.84 -5.47
N THR A 55 2.33 -2.08 -5.35
CA THR A 55 1.86 -2.90 -6.46
C THR A 55 0.56 -3.58 -6.07
N VAL A 56 -0.48 -3.42 -6.88
CA VAL A 56 -1.72 -4.18 -6.76
C VAL A 56 -1.83 -5.11 -7.96
N THR A 57 -1.79 -6.42 -7.69
CA THR A 57 -1.91 -7.45 -8.74
C THR A 57 -3.34 -7.96 -8.77
N ILE A 58 -4.00 -7.80 -9.92
CA ILE A 58 -5.38 -8.22 -10.18
C ILE A 58 -5.41 -9.45 -11.12
N PRO A 59 -6.48 -10.27 -11.11
CA PRO A 59 -6.66 -11.34 -12.09
C PRO A 59 -6.70 -10.78 -13.52
N ALA A 60 -6.11 -11.49 -14.46
CA ALA A 60 -6.20 -11.13 -15.88
C ALA A 60 -7.58 -11.48 -16.47
N GLU A 61 -8.17 -12.59 -15.99
CA GLU A 61 -9.45 -13.14 -16.44
C GLU A 61 -10.05 -14.01 -15.34
N ILE A 62 -11.37 -14.08 -15.28
CA ILE A 62 -12.12 -15.00 -14.42
C ILE A 62 -13.08 -15.78 -15.31
N THR A 63 -12.82 -17.08 -15.49
CA THR A 63 -13.63 -17.96 -16.29
C THR A 63 -14.54 -18.79 -15.40
N VAL A 64 -15.85 -18.77 -15.67
CA VAL A 64 -16.86 -19.56 -14.96
C VAL A 64 -17.41 -20.61 -15.90
N ALA A 65 -17.32 -21.88 -15.52
CA ALA A 65 -17.88 -22.97 -16.32
C ALA A 65 -19.41 -22.90 -16.37
N TRP A 66 -20.02 -23.37 -17.46
CA TRP A 66 -21.49 -23.38 -17.61
C TRP A 66 -22.15 -24.18 -16.47
N ASN A 67 -23.16 -23.60 -15.84
CA ASN A 67 -23.86 -24.12 -14.66
C ASN A 67 -23.00 -24.22 -13.39
N ASP A 68 -21.80 -23.67 -13.36
CA ASP A 68 -21.04 -23.55 -12.12
C ASP A 68 -21.52 -22.33 -11.32
N THR A 69 -22.27 -22.59 -10.27
CA THR A 69 -22.80 -21.56 -9.35
C THR A 69 -21.90 -21.34 -8.13
N ALA A 70 -20.74 -22.00 -8.08
CA ALA A 70 -19.78 -21.78 -7.01
C ALA A 70 -19.09 -20.41 -7.13
N ALA A 71 -18.69 -19.83 -6.01
CA ALA A 71 -17.92 -18.60 -6.00
C ALA A 71 -16.53 -18.84 -6.60
N GLN A 72 -16.17 -18.07 -7.62
CA GLN A 72 -14.87 -18.10 -8.28
C GLN A 72 -13.93 -17.06 -7.64
N ASP A 73 -12.65 -17.38 -7.54
CA ASP A 73 -11.63 -16.47 -6.97
C ASP A 73 -11.40 -15.27 -7.88
N ALA A 74 -11.74 -14.09 -7.39
CA ALA A 74 -11.51 -12.80 -8.01
C ALA A 74 -10.59 -11.93 -7.15
N SER A 75 -9.82 -12.55 -6.25
CA SER A 75 -8.97 -11.83 -5.31
C SER A 75 -7.82 -11.12 -6.00
N TYR A 76 -7.43 -9.99 -5.42
CA TYR A 76 -6.22 -9.25 -5.76
C TYR A 76 -5.22 -9.34 -4.61
N THR A 77 -3.96 -9.01 -4.88
CA THR A 77 -2.92 -8.91 -3.85
C THR A 77 -2.35 -7.50 -3.81
N VAL A 78 -1.95 -7.07 -2.62
CA VAL A 78 -1.34 -5.76 -2.38
C VAL A 78 0.03 -5.94 -1.75
N ASP A 79 1.05 -5.40 -2.40
CA ASP A 79 2.37 -5.16 -1.85
C ASP A 79 2.55 -3.64 -1.73
N SER A 80 2.95 -3.16 -0.57
CA SER A 80 3.13 -1.73 -0.36
C SER A 80 4.23 -1.42 0.65
N GLN A 81 4.95 -0.34 0.37
CA GLN A 81 5.87 0.33 1.28
C GLN A 81 5.64 1.83 1.15
N LEU A 82 4.81 2.37 2.02
CA LEU A 82 4.33 3.74 1.99
C LEU A 82 4.94 4.54 3.14
N LYS A 83 4.81 5.86 3.09
CA LYS A 83 5.12 6.73 4.22
C LYS A 83 4.20 6.46 5.40
N LEU A 84 4.71 6.70 6.58
CA LEU A 84 3.94 6.57 7.83
C LEU A 84 2.69 7.46 7.78
N GLY A 85 1.52 6.84 8.02
CA GLY A 85 0.20 7.47 7.98
C GLY A 85 -0.48 7.42 6.61
N ALA A 86 0.23 7.07 5.53
CA ALA A 86 -0.38 6.84 4.21
C ALA A 86 -1.03 5.46 4.14
N LYS A 87 -2.00 5.28 3.24
CA LYS A 87 -2.68 4.01 3.00
C LYS A 87 -3.15 3.88 1.56
N LEU A 88 -3.40 2.64 1.15
CA LEU A 88 -4.12 2.34 -0.08
C LEU A 88 -5.55 1.95 0.24
N LYS A 89 -6.48 2.33 -0.63
CA LYS A 89 -7.83 1.82 -0.68
C LYS A 89 -8.02 1.07 -1.98
N VAL A 90 -8.55 -0.14 -1.90
CA VAL A 90 -8.81 -0.96 -3.08
C VAL A 90 -10.26 -1.44 -3.03
N SER A 91 -10.95 -1.35 -4.16
CA SER A 91 -12.31 -1.89 -4.32
C SER A 91 -12.45 -2.60 -5.65
N ALA A 92 -13.46 -3.48 -5.74
CA ALA A 92 -13.80 -4.22 -6.95
C ALA A 92 -15.31 -4.19 -7.17
N VAL A 93 -15.77 -3.70 -8.31
CA VAL A 93 -17.19 -3.49 -8.61
C VAL A 93 -17.54 -4.08 -9.97
N ALA A 94 -18.67 -4.78 -10.06
CA ALA A 94 -19.22 -5.21 -11.33
C ALA A 94 -19.71 -4.02 -12.16
N GLU A 95 -19.33 -3.96 -13.42
CA GLU A 95 -19.88 -2.99 -14.37
C GLU A 95 -21.28 -3.41 -14.81
N ASP A 96 -22.11 -2.47 -15.25
CA ASP A 96 -23.47 -2.70 -15.73
C ASP A 96 -24.31 -3.62 -14.81
N ALA A 97 -24.18 -3.46 -13.49
CA ALA A 97 -24.79 -4.32 -12.47
C ALA A 97 -24.48 -5.83 -12.67
N GLY A 98 -23.30 -6.14 -13.18
CA GLY A 98 -22.83 -7.52 -13.43
C GLY A 98 -23.41 -8.17 -14.67
N LYS A 99 -23.99 -7.41 -15.59
CA LYS A 99 -24.56 -7.94 -16.83
C LYS A 99 -23.48 -8.51 -17.75
N MET A 100 -23.69 -9.77 -18.18
CA MET A 100 -22.85 -10.46 -19.13
C MET A 100 -23.64 -10.66 -20.43
N THR A 101 -23.08 -10.27 -21.56
CA THR A 101 -23.75 -10.29 -22.85
C THR A 101 -23.06 -11.20 -23.86
N ASN A 102 -23.82 -11.64 -24.86
CA ASN A 102 -23.33 -12.31 -26.07
C ASN A 102 -23.96 -11.65 -27.31
N ALA A 103 -23.13 -11.35 -28.31
CA ALA A 103 -23.60 -10.64 -29.51
C ALA A 103 -24.63 -11.38 -30.36
N ALA A 104 -24.75 -12.71 -30.20
CA ALA A 104 -25.70 -13.55 -31.00
C ALA A 104 -27.10 -13.66 -30.37
N THR A 105 -27.33 -13.05 -29.19
CA THR A 105 -28.61 -13.13 -28.48
C THR A 105 -28.93 -11.86 -27.71
N ASP A 106 -30.21 -11.56 -27.50
CA ASP A 106 -30.66 -10.50 -26.57
C ASP A 106 -30.72 -10.97 -25.11
N LYS A 107 -30.44 -12.25 -24.86
CA LYS A 107 -30.37 -12.81 -23.53
C LYS A 107 -29.04 -12.45 -22.87
N PHE A 108 -29.05 -12.40 -21.55
CA PHE A 108 -27.87 -12.08 -20.73
C PHE A 108 -27.84 -12.96 -19.50
N LEU A 109 -26.68 -13.12 -18.93
CA LEU A 109 -26.44 -13.62 -17.57
C LEU A 109 -26.10 -12.46 -16.65
N THR A 110 -26.09 -12.72 -15.34
CA THR A 110 -25.67 -11.72 -14.34
C THR A 110 -24.76 -12.38 -13.34
N PHE A 111 -23.64 -11.73 -13.07
CA PHE A 111 -22.76 -12.11 -11.97
C PHE A 111 -22.83 -11.09 -10.82
N THR A 112 -22.45 -11.54 -9.64
CA THR A 112 -22.31 -10.70 -8.45
C THR A 112 -20.87 -10.74 -7.95
N VAL A 113 -20.41 -9.64 -7.36
CA VAL A 113 -19.10 -9.54 -6.70
C VAL A 113 -19.34 -9.51 -5.20
N ALA A 114 -18.69 -10.40 -4.47
CA ALA A 114 -18.66 -10.37 -3.00
C ALA A 114 -17.24 -10.03 -2.52
N GLY A 115 -17.11 -9.36 -1.39
CA GLY A 115 -15.82 -8.89 -0.87
C GLY A 115 -15.14 -7.83 -1.75
N GLY A 116 -15.92 -7.11 -2.56
CA GLY A 116 -15.44 -6.03 -3.43
C GLY A 116 -15.56 -4.64 -2.81
N ASP A 117 -16.08 -4.52 -1.60
CA ASP A 117 -16.13 -3.26 -0.86
C ASP A 117 -14.74 -2.66 -0.65
N VAL A 118 -14.69 -1.36 -0.36
CA VAL A 118 -13.42 -0.67 -0.12
C VAL A 118 -12.66 -1.30 1.04
N ALA A 119 -11.52 -1.91 0.75
CA ALA A 119 -10.57 -2.42 1.73
C ALA A 119 -9.41 -1.43 1.89
N GLU A 120 -8.96 -1.19 3.13
CA GLU A 120 -7.83 -0.34 3.43
C GLU A 120 -6.59 -1.17 3.77
N TYR A 121 -5.46 -0.77 3.21
CA TYR A 121 -4.15 -1.39 3.42
C TYR A 121 -3.20 -0.35 4.01
N PRO A 122 -2.60 -0.63 5.19
CA PRO A 122 -1.68 0.28 5.84
C PRO A 122 -0.35 0.41 5.08
N GLU A 123 0.59 1.11 5.67
CA GLU A 123 1.86 1.51 5.06
C GLU A 123 2.71 0.35 4.55
N LEU A 124 2.67 -0.80 5.24
CA LEU A 124 3.50 -1.96 4.90
C LEU A 124 2.64 -3.21 4.74
N ASN A 125 2.64 -3.77 3.53
CA ASN A 125 2.00 -5.04 3.21
C ASN A 125 2.90 -5.88 2.31
N THR A 126 2.86 -7.18 2.51
CA THR A 126 3.54 -8.17 1.65
C THR A 126 2.51 -9.19 1.22
N ALA A 127 2.18 -9.21 -0.08
CA ALA A 127 1.20 -10.10 -0.70
C ALA A 127 -0.13 -10.23 0.08
N ALA A 128 -0.60 -9.09 0.64
CA ALA A 128 -1.89 -9.04 1.31
C ALA A 128 -3.00 -9.35 0.31
N LYS A 129 -3.70 -10.50 0.49
CA LYS A 129 -4.71 -11.01 -0.44
C LYS A 129 -6.12 -10.59 0.00
N SER A 130 -6.94 -10.12 -0.95
CA SER A 130 -8.38 -9.86 -0.71
C SER A 130 -9.18 -11.17 -0.67
N SER A 131 -10.43 -11.08 -0.23
CA SER A 131 -11.41 -12.17 -0.26
C SER A 131 -12.46 -11.99 -1.36
N THR A 132 -12.13 -11.25 -2.41
CA THR A 132 -13.06 -10.94 -3.51
C THR A 132 -13.40 -12.20 -4.31
N THR A 133 -14.67 -12.40 -4.58
CA THR A 133 -15.18 -13.52 -5.38
C THR A 133 -16.25 -13.06 -6.38
N VAL A 134 -16.42 -13.83 -7.44
CA VAL A 134 -17.46 -13.66 -8.45
C VAL A 134 -18.37 -14.88 -8.47
N THR A 135 -19.68 -14.68 -8.59
CA THR A 135 -20.66 -15.77 -8.66
C THR A 135 -21.72 -15.49 -9.72
N ILE A 136 -22.02 -16.48 -10.58
CA ILE A 136 -23.18 -16.50 -11.46
C ILE A 136 -24.20 -17.42 -10.80
N ALA A 137 -25.28 -16.86 -10.26
CA ALA A 137 -26.26 -17.61 -9.50
C ALA A 137 -27.26 -18.39 -10.38
N ASP A 138 -27.53 -17.92 -11.60
CA ASP A 138 -28.51 -18.48 -12.52
C ASP A 138 -28.00 -18.41 -13.97
N PHE A 139 -28.16 -19.53 -14.69
CA PHE A 139 -27.78 -19.68 -16.11
C PHE A 139 -29.02 -19.73 -17.02
N ASN A 140 -29.97 -18.84 -16.78
CA ASN A 140 -31.25 -18.76 -17.54
C ASN A 140 -31.09 -18.05 -18.89
N ALA A 141 -30.19 -18.56 -19.74
CA ALA A 141 -29.93 -18.10 -21.10
C ALA A 141 -29.49 -19.27 -21.99
N PRO A 142 -29.48 -19.15 -23.32
CA PRO A 142 -28.94 -20.18 -24.23
C PRO A 142 -27.47 -20.47 -23.90
N ILE A 143 -27.04 -21.73 -24.05
CA ILE A 143 -25.65 -22.12 -23.84
C ILE A 143 -24.75 -21.39 -24.86
N ALA A 144 -23.94 -20.47 -24.38
CA ALA A 144 -22.99 -19.69 -25.17
C ALA A 144 -21.96 -19.05 -24.26
N GLU A 145 -20.94 -18.43 -24.82
CA GLU A 145 -20.03 -17.57 -24.10
C GLU A 145 -20.67 -16.20 -23.84
N TYR A 146 -20.69 -15.75 -22.59
CA TYR A 146 -21.17 -14.44 -22.18
C TYR A 146 -20.01 -13.68 -21.53
N VAL A 147 -19.85 -12.40 -21.89
CA VAL A 147 -18.78 -11.54 -21.39
C VAL A 147 -19.38 -10.41 -20.56
N GLY A 148 -18.86 -10.23 -19.37
CA GLY A 148 -19.12 -9.10 -18.48
C GLY A 148 -17.81 -8.52 -17.95
N HIS A 149 -17.88 -7.37 -17.32
CA HIS A 149 -16.69 -6.65 -16.84
C HIS A 149 -16.83 -6.27 -15.37
N MET A 150 -15.70 -6.23 -14.69
CA MET A 150 -15.59 -5.66 -13.36
C MET A 150 -14.37 -4.74 -13.30
N THR A 151 -14.46 -3.69 -12.48
CA THR A 151 -13.41 -2.69 -12.33
C THR A 151 -12.81 -2.77 -10.93
N TYR A 152 -11.49 -2.86 -10.88
CA TYR A 152 -10.72 -2.67 -9.65
C TYR A 152 -10.25 -1.21 -9.58
N THR A 153 -10.52 -0.55 -8.46
CA THR A 153 -10.10 0.83 -8.23
C THR A 153 -9.09 0.87 -7.10
N VAL A 154 -7.96 1.54 -7.33
CA VAL A 154 -6.91 1.75 -6.33
C VAL A 154 -6.81 3.25 -6.07
N GLU A 155 -6.92 3.66 -4.80
CA GLU A 155 -6.75 5.03 -4.35
C GLU A 155 -5.60 5.10 -3.34
N TYR A 156 -4.62 5.95 -3.61
CA TYR A 156 -3.59 6.31 -2.64
C TYR A 156 -4.09 7.47 -1.78
N VAL A 157 -4.04 7.30 -0.47
CA VAL A 157 -4.38 8.33 0.52
C VAL A 157 -3.11 8.71 1.26
N ALA A 158 -2.63 9.95 1.04
CA ALA A 158 -1.47 10.49 1.74
C ALA A 158 -1.73 10.63 3.25
N ALA A 159 -0.64 10.70 4.00
CA ALA A 159 -0.65 10.95 5.45
C ALA A 159 -1.17 12.34 5.80
#